data_df07573f2da8b21b9f50ac380859beb8
#
_entry.id   df07573f2da8b21b9f50ac380859beb8
#
_cell.length_a   1.000
_cell.length_b   1.000
_cell.length_c   1.000
_cell.angle_alpha   90.00
_cell.angle_beta   90.00
_cell.angle_gamma   90.00
#
_symmetry.space_group_name_H-M   'P 1'
#
loop_
_entity.id
_entity.type
_entity.pdbx_description
1 polymer ?
#
loop_
_entity_poly.entity_id
_entity_poly.type
_entity_poly.pdbx_seq_one_letter_code
_entity_poly.pdbx_strand_id
1 'polypeptide(L)'
;MKQKVYPSAVDVWLIVMIYFSPALLAILGVYLTTIAQADDALTCFIMALAVTLVNFAVTRPCRYTLTADSLNVRCGLLSKTIALDLIRSAELSSSWQNGYALSLKRVCIKLDKGQCIVSPIDRDQFIAELMQAVAVHNSPDRR
;
A
#
# COMPACT_ATOMS: atom_id res chain seq x y z
N MET A 1 2.55 18.03 -17.96
CA MET A 1 3.33 17.67 -16.75
C MET A 1 3.96 16.31 -16.93
N LYS A 2 5.21 16.10 -16.49
CA LYS A 2 5.82 14.77 -16.49
C LYS A 2 5.12 13.92 -15.45
N GLN A 3 4.76 12.69 -15.81
CA GLN A 3 4.23 11.69 -14.89
C GLN A 3 5.23 11.46 -13.75
N LYS A 4 4.81 11.64 -12.50
CA LYS A 4 5.65 11.46 -11.33
C LYS A 4 5.16 10.29 -10.49
N VAL A 5 6.06 9.38 -10.15
CA VAL A 5 5.75 8.15 -9.41
C VAL A 5 6.34 8.25 -8.02
N TYR A 6 5.51 8.09 -7.00
CA TYR A 6 5.90 8.06 -5.60
C TYR A 6 5.77 6.63 -5.06
N PRO A 7 6.86 6.04 -4.57
CA PRO A 7 6.79 4.75 -3.89
C PRO A 7 6.11 4.89 -2.52
N SER A 8 5.43 3.84 -2.09
CA SER A 8 4.84 3.76 -0.76
C SER A 8 5.88 3.42 0.29
N ALA A 9 5.80 4.06 1.46
CA ALA A 9 6.49 3.60 2.64
C ALA A 9 5.88 2.25 3.10
N VAL A 10 6.75 1.30 3.42
CA VAL A 10 6.36 0.01 4.01
C VAL A 10 7.12 -0.14 5.32
N ASP A 11 6.39 -0.32 6.42
CA ASP A 11 7.02 -0.45 7.73
C ASP A 11 7.62 -1.85 7.89
N VAL A 12 8.88 -1.91 8.33
CA VAL A 12 9.63 -3.17 8.51
C VAL A 12 8.93 -4.11 9.49
N TRP A 13 8.36 -3.57 10.58
CA TRP A 13 7.62 -4.38 11.56
C TRP A 13 6.41 -5.09 10.94
N LEU A 14 5.75 -4.46 9.97
CA LEU A 14 4.61 -5.04 9.25
C LEU A 14 5.08 -6.24 8.41
N ILE A 15 6.22 -6.11 7.71
CA ILE A 15 6.84 -7.20 6.94
C ILE A 15 7.15 -8.36 7.87
N VAL A 16 7.78 -8.09 9.02
CA VAL A 16 8.10 -9.13 10.01
C VAL A 16 6.84 -9.84 10.48
N MET A 17 5.78 -9.12 10.84
CA MET A 17 4.50 -9.69 11.27
C MET A 17 3.86 -10.59 10.21
N ILE A 18 3.86 -10.14 8.96
CA ILE A 18 3.25 -10.85 7.84
C ILE A 18 3.99 -12.16 7.52
N TYR A 19 5.32 -12.14 7.56
CA TYR A 19 6.13 -13.33 7.25
C TYR A 19 6.40 -14.23 8.47
N PHE A 20 6.04 -13.78 9.67
CA PHE A 20 6.20 -14.57 10.90
C PHE A 20 5.37 -15.87 10.87
N SER A 21 4.11 -15.80 10.41
CA SER A 21 3.22 -16.98 10.40
C SER A 21 3.69 -18.10 9.44
N PRO A 22 4.08 -17.82 8.18
CA PRO A 22 4.60 -18.89 7.33
C PRO A 22 5.96 -19.41 7.80
N ALA A 23 6.78 -18.59 8.46
CA ALA A 23 8.03 -19.03 9.06
C ALA A 23 7.78 -20.05 10.19
N LEU A 24 6.82 -19.79 11.06
CA LEU A 24 6.42 -20.74 12.11
C LEU A 24 5.89 -22.06 11.53
N LEU A 25 5.08 -22.01 10.48
CA LEU A 25 4.59 -23.21 9.80
C LEU A 25 5.74 -24.02 9.18
N ALA A 26 6.73 -23.35 8.59
CA ALA A 26 7.91 -24.02 8.05
C ALA A 26 8.75 -24.67 9.14
N ILE A 27 8.97 -24.01 10.28
CA ILE A 27 9.69 -24.54 11.43
C ILE A 27 8.94 -25.77 12.00
N LEU A 28 7.61 -25.67 12.14
CA LEU A 28 6.79 -26.82 12.58
C LEU A 28 6.90 -27.99 11.60
N GLY A 29 6.87 -27.74 10.30
CA GLY A 29 7.08 -28.77 9.27
C GLY A 29 8.42 -29.49 9.44
N VAL A 30 9.50 -28.72 9.66
CA VAL A 30 10.84 -29.32 9.94
C VAL A 30 10.82 -30.17 11.21
N TYR A 31 10.19 -29.68 12.27
CA TYR A 31 10.05 -30.45 13.51
C TYR A 31 9.31 -31.78 13.29
N LEU A 32 8.19 -31.76 12.56
CA LEU A 32 7.38 -32.94 12.27
C LEU A 32 8.15 -33.99 11.43
N THR A 33 9.05 -33.54 10.55
CA THR A 33 9.94 -34.50 9.85
C THR A 33 10.88 -35.24 10.79
N THR A 34 11.34 -34.61 11.87
CA THR A 34 12.24 -35.25 12.85
C THR A 34 11.55 -36.32 13.70
N ILE A 35 10.23 -36.25 13.87
CA ILE A 35 9.42 -37.22 14.62
C ILE A 35 8.67 -38.20 13.70
N ALA A 36 9.11 -38.30 12.43
CA ALA A 36 8.59 -39.22 11.42
C ALA A 36 7.11 -39.08 11.05
N GLN A 37 6.54 -37.90 11.24
CA GLN A 37 5.17 -37.53 10.81
C GLN A 37 5.22 -36.84 9.43
N ALA A 38 5.53 -37.59 8.39
CA ALA A 38 5.80 -37.03 7.06
C ALA A 38 4.56 -36.36 6.40
N ASP A 39 3.38 -36.94 6.60
CA ASP A 39 2.12 -36.37 5.99
C ASP A 39 1.75 -35.03 6.62
N ASP A 40 1.89 -34.89 7.93
CA ASP A 40 1.64 -33.64 8.65
C ASP A 40 2.71 -32.59 8.32
N ALA A 41 3.96 -33.01 8.20
CA ALA A 41 5.06 -32.13 7.76
C ALA A 41 4.82 -31.59 6.35
N LEU A 42 4.40 -32.43 5.40
CA LEU A 42 4.07 -32.02 4.04
C LEU A 42 2.93 -30.99 4.03
N THR A 43 1.90 -31.23 4.82
CA THR A 43 0.78 -30.31 4.98
C THR A 43 1.25 -28.95 5.49
N CYS A 44 2.11 -28.90 6.50
CA CYS A 44 2.69 -27.64 7.01
C CYS A 44 3.49 -26.89 5.94
N PHE A 45 4.28 -27.57 5.13
CA PHE A 45 5.04 -26.92 4.05
C PHE A 45 4.14 -26.37 2.94
N ILE A 46 3.10 -27.11 2.55
CA ILE A 46 2.11 -26.64 1.57
C ILE A 46 1.40 -25.39 2.10
N MET A 47 0.97 -25.41 3.35
CA MET A 47 0.33 -24.26 3.98
C MET A 47 1.27 -23.06 4.10
N ALA A 48 2.52 -23.28 4.50
CA ALA A 48 3.53 -22.22 4.57
C ALA A 48 3.76 -21.58 3.19
N LEU A 49 3.85 -22.38 2.14
CA LEU A 49 3.99 -21.90 0.76
C LEU A 49 2.76 -21.10 0.32
N ALA A 50 1.55 -21.61 0.55
CA ALA A 50 0.31 -20.95 0.18
C ALA A 50 0.17 -19.58 0.87
N VAL A 51 0.41 -19.52 2.18
CA VAL A 51 0.37 -18.26 2.96
C VAL A 51 1.45 -17.29 2.46
N THR A 52 2.65 -17.76 2.14
CA THR A 52 3.72 -16.92 1.60
C THR A 52 3.33 -16.30 0.26
N LEU A 53 2.73 -17.08 -0.65
CA LEU A 53 2.27 -16.58 -1.96
C LEU A 53 1.18 -15.53 -1.83
N VAL A 54 0.20 -15.75 -0.94
CA VAL A 54 -0.86 -14.78 -0.64
C VAL A 54 -0.25 -13.49 -0.07
N ASN A 55 0.64 -13.61 0.91
CA ASN A 55 1.34 -12.47 1.51
C ASN A 55 2.13 -11.69 0.46
N PHE A 56 2.87 -12.37 -0.42
CA PHE A 56 3.60 -11.72 -1.51
C PHE A 56 2.69 -10.96 -2.48
N ALA A 57 1.52 -11.53 -2.81
CA ALA A 57 0.54 -10.87 -3.68
C ALA A 57 -0.06 -9.60 -3.06
N VAL A 58 -0.33 -9.65 -1.74
CA VAL A 58 -0.98 -8.55 -1.00
C VAL A 58 0.02 -7.46 -0.60
N THR A 59 1.26 -7.82 -0.24
CA THR A 59 2.28 -6.86 0.26
C THR A 59 3.08 -6.18 -0.83
N ARG A 60 2.68 -6.29 -2.09
CA ARG A 60 3.32 -5.54 -3.16
C ARG A 60 3.28 -4.04 -2.85
N PRO A 61 4.41 -3.33 -2.94
CA PRO A 61 4.48 -1.92 -2.60
C PRO A 61 3.49 -1.11 -3.43
N CYS A 62 2.74 -0.27 -2.73
CA CYS A 62 1.83 0.66 -3.39
C CYS A 62 2.64 1.68 -4.19
N ARG A 63 2.11 2.11 -5.31
CA ARG A 63 2.68 3.17 -6.15
C ARG A 63 1.62 4.24 -6.36
N TYR A 64 2.02 5.47 -6.15
CA TYR A 64 1.19 6.64 -6.37
C TYR A 64 1.72 7.37 -7.59
N THR A 65 0.92 7.44 -8.64
CA THR A 65 1.30 8.09 -9.89
C THR A 65 0.48 9.36 -10.06
N LEU A 66 1.14 10.51 -9.99
CA LEU A 66 0.54 11.80 -10.24
C LEU A 66 0.67 12.13 -11.73
N THR A 67 -0.48 12.34 -12.39
CA THR A 67 -0.58 12.78 -13.78
C THR A 67 -1.15 14.20 -13.84
N ALA A 68 -1.29 14.76 -15.04
CA ALA A 68 -1.81 16.12 -15.23
C ALA A 68 -3.27 16.29 -14.76
N ASP A 69 -4.07 15.21 -14.78
CA ASP A 69 -5.52 15.26 -14.56
C ASP A 69 -5.99 14.33 -13.45
N SER A 70 -5.13 13.42 -12.98
CA SER A 70 -5.53 12.41 -12.00
C SER A 70 -4.38 11.91 -11.13
N LEU A 71 -4.72 11.43 -9.94
CA LEU A 71 -3.88 10.65 -9.05
C LEU A 71 -4.25 9.17 -9.16
N ASN A 72 -3.34 8.35 -9.65
CA ASN A 72 -3.52 6.90 -9.73
C ASN A 72 -2.84 6.24 -8.54
N VAL A 73 -3.64 5.57 -7.70
CA VAL A 73 -3.21 4.81 -6.53
C VAL A 73 -3.26 3.34 -6.87
N ARG A 74 -2.12 2.67 -6.95
CA ARG A 74 -2.04 1.24 -7.23
C ARG A 74 -1.38 0.52 -6.07
N CYS A 75 -2.13 -0.38 -5.42
CA CYS A 75 -1.67 -1.20 -4.31
C CYS A 75 -1.90 -2.69 -4.63
N GLY A 76 -0.85 -3.39 -5.03
CA GLY A 76 -0.94 -4.79 -5.41
C GLY A 76 -1.92 -5.01 -6.56
N LEU A 77 -3.00 -5.74 -6.27
CA LEU A 77 -4.09 -6.03 -7.22
C LEU A 77 -5.16 -4.93 -7.27
N LEU A 78 -5.14 -4.00 -6.32
CA LEU A 78 -6.10 -2.91 -6.26
C LEU A 78 -5.53 -1.67 -6.93
N SER A 79 -6.35 -1.04 -7.77
CA SER A 79 -6.04 0.26 -8.37
C SER A 79 -7.23 1.19 -8.27
N LYS A 80 -6.96 2.45 -7.92
CA LYS A 80 -7.97 3.51 -7.86
C LYS A 80 -7.42 4.76 -8.53
N THR A 81 -8.17 5.29 -9.48
CA THR A 81 -7.87 6.57 -10.12
C THR A 81 -8.76 7.64 -9.53
N ILE A 82 -8.18 8.73 -9.08
CA ILE A 82 -8.84 9.88 -8.46
C ILE A 82 -8.56 11.08 -9.34
N ALA A 83 -9.60 11.69 -9.88
CA ALA A 83 -9.48 12.92 -10.66
C ALA A 83 -9.10 14.09 -9.74
N LEU A 84 -8.25 15.02 -10.22
CA LEU A 84 -7.72 16.12 -9.40
C LEU A 84 -8.80 17.12 -9.00
N ASP A 85 -9.86 17.27 -9.79
CA ASP A 85 -11.01 18.12 -9.50
C ASP A 85 -11.81 17.70 -8.24
N LEU A 86 -11.74 16.40 -7.90
CA LEU A 86 -12.39 15.84 -6.70
C LEU A 86 -11.57 16.02 -5.42
N ILE A 87 -10.31 16.45 -5.52
CA ILE A 87 -9.41 16.60 -4.37
C ILE A 87 -9.60 17.99 -3.76
N ARG A 88 -9.92 18.03 -2.46
CA ARG A 88 -10.13 19.28 -1.70
C ARG A 88 -8.92 19.65 -0.85
N SER A 89 -8.38 18.70 -0.12
CA SER A 89 -7.18 18.90 0.69
C SER A 89 -6.39 17.62 0.88
N ALA A 90 -5.12 17.77 1.20
CA ALA A 90 -4.24 16.66 1.58
C ALA A 90 -3.55 17.03 2.90
N GLU A 91 -3.71 16.22 3.92
CA GLU A 91 -3.22 16.48 5.28
C GLU A 91 -2.44 15.27 5.81
N LEU A 92 -1.46 15.53 6.66
CA LEU A 92 -0.78 14.48 7.40
C LEU A 92 -1.77 13.81 8.36
N SER A 93 -1.85 12.49 8.35
CA SER A 93 -2.75 11.73 9.21
C SER A 93 -2.04 10.54 9.83
N SER A 94 -2.32 10.28 11.11
CA SER A 94 -1.96 9.06 11.82
C SER A 94 -3.17 8.14 12.07
N SER A 95 -4.30 8.38 11.38
CA SER A 95 -5.53 7.63 11.57
C SER A 95 -5.38 6.15 11.20
N TRP A 96 -5.97 5.27 12.02
CA TRP A 96 -6.03 3.82 11.80
C TRP A 96 -7.12 3.39 10.79
N GLN A 97 -7.82 4.33 10.19
CA GLN A 97 -8.88 4.01 9.23
C GLN A 97 -8.33 3.28 8.01
N ASN A 98 -9.13 2.37 7.47
CA ASN A 98 -8.79 1.57 6.30
C ASN A 98 -8.45 2.46 5.09
N GLY A 99 -7.26 2.24 4.52
CA GLY A 99 -6.79 2.98 3.35
C GLY A 99 -5.75 2.18 2.57
N TYR A 100 -5.37 2.68 1.40
CA TYR A 100 -4.32 2.12 0.54
C TYR A 100 -2.92 2.47 1.10
N ALA A 101 -2.64 2.01 2.34
CA ALA A 101 -1.44 2.40 3.07
C ALA A 101 -0.87 1.22 3.87
N LEU A 102 0.40 0.92 3.63
CA LEU A 102 1.17 -0.14 4.30
C LEU A 102 2.08 0.41 5.42
N SER A 103 1.88 1.66 5.83
CA SER A 103 2.64 2.33 6.89
C SER A 103 1.72 3.16 7.78
N LEU A 104 2.14 3.38 9.04
CA LEU A 104 1.49 4.30 9.98
C LEU A 104 1.72 5.79 9.62
N LYS A 105 2.73 6.06 8.81
CA LYS A 105 3.01 7.41 8.29
C LYS A 105 2.12 7.70 7.09
N ARG A 106 0.95 8.29 7.29
CA ARG A 106 -0.11 8.42 6.29
C ARG A 106 -0.40 9.85 5.90
N VAL A 107 -0.95 10.02 4.68
CA VAL A 107 -1.54 11.26 4.18
C VAL A 107 -3.01 10.98 3.90
N CYS A 108 -3.89 11.80 4.47
CA CYS A 108 -5.32 11.77 4.20
C CYS A 108 -5.63 12.78 3.10
N ILE A 109 -6.11 12.28 1.97
CA ILE A 109 -6.61 13.09 0.86
C ILE A 109 -8.13 13.19 1.02
N LYS A 110 -8.63 14.39 1.29
CA LYS A 110 -10.06 14.66 1.38
C LYS A 110 -10.62 14.89 -0.02
N LEU A 111 -11.67 14.15 -0.35
CA LEU A 111 -12.38 14.23 -1.62
C LEU A 111 -13.76 14.82 -1.41
N ASP A 112 -14.43 15.25 -2.48
CA ASP A 112 -15.83 15.70 -2.44
C ASP A 112 -16.77 14.66 -1.82
N LYS A 113 -16.50 13.38 -2.09
CA LYS A 113 -17.22 12.26 -1.49
C LYS A 113 -16.22 11.28 -0.88
N GLY A 114 -16.00 11.40 0.43
CA GLY A 114 -15.13 10.49 1.19
C GLY A 114 -13.68 10.96 1.28
N GLN A 115 -12.83 10.02 1.64
CA GLN A 115 -11.40 10.25 1.82
C GLN A 115 -10.58 9.09 1.26
N CYS A 116 -9.35 9.37 0.87
CA CYS A 116 -8.37 8.38 0.45
C CYS A 116 -7.12 8.51 1.31
N ILE A 117 -6.66 7.40 1.89
CA ILE A 117 -5.46 7.37 2.72
C ILE A 117 -4.34 6.72 1.93
N VAL A 118 -3.20 7.41 1.83
CA VAL A 118 -2.00 6.98 1.13
C VAL A 118 -0.78 7.11 2.04
N SER A 119 0.31 6.41 1.76
CA SER A 119 1.55 6.46 2.55
C SER A 119 2.76 6.63 1.63
N PRO A 120 2.95 7.80 1.00
CA PRO A 120 4.15 8.06 0.23
C PRO A 120 5.37 8.16 1.15
N ILE A 121 6.58 7.84 0.64
CA ILE A 121 7.83 7.94 1.40
C ILE A 121 8.06 9.39 1.80
N ASP A 122 8.01 10.32 0.84
CA ASP A 122 8.19 11.76 1.05
C ASP A 122 6.83 12.47 1.13
N ARG A 123 6.22 12.46 2.33
CA ARG A 123 4.86 12.97 2.55
C ARG A 123 4.70 14.45 2.25
N ASP A 124 5.65 15.26 2.74
CA ASP A 124 5.58 16.73 2.61
C ASP A 124 5.74 17.16 1.15
N GLN A 125 6.68 16.54 0.44
CA GLN A 125 6.87 16.78 -0.99
C GLN A 125 5.65 16.30 -1.80
N PHE A 126 5.12 15.12 -1.47
CA PHE A 126 3.92 14.60 -2.12
C PHE A 126 2.71 15.52 -1.94
N ILE A 127 2.46 16.01 -0.71
CA ILE A 127 1.36 16.95 -0.42
C ILE A 127 1.55 18.24 -1.21
N ALA A 128 2.75 18.83 -1.17
CA ALA A 128 3.04 20.07 -1.88
C ALA A 128 2.80 19.94 -3.39
N GLU A 129 3.32 18.89 -4.01
CA GLU A 129 3.18 18.65 -5.45
C GLU A 129 1.74 18.28 -5.84
N LEU A 130 1.04 17.50 -5.00
CA LEU A 130 -0.38 17.19 -5.23
C LEU A 130 -1.23 18.45 -5.18
N MET A 131 -1.05 19.29 -4.18
CA MET A 131 -1.82 20.54 -4.04
C MET A 131 -1.47 21.55 -5.15
N GLN A 132 -0.22 21.59 -5.58
CA GLN A 132 0.19 22.39 -6.75
C GLN A 132 -0.49 21.88 -8.03
N ALA A 133 -0.54 20.57 -8.25
CA ALA A 133 -1.22 19.98 -9.41
C ALA A 133 -2.73 20.28 -9.40
N VAL A 134 -3.38 20.20 -8.22
CA VAL A 134 -4.79 20.55 -8.04
C VAL A 134 -5.02 22.04 -8.35
N ALA A 135 -4.17 22.93 -7.85
CA ALA A 135 -4.28 24.37 -8.11
C ALA A 135 -4.13 24.71 -9.61
N VAL A 136 -3.15 24.08 -10.28
CA VAL A 136 -2.94 24.27 -11.73
C VAL A 136 -4.09 23.67 -12.54
N HIS A 137 -4.64 22.52 -12.12
CA HIS A 137 -5.77 21.89 -12.81
C HIS A 137 -7.05 22.72 -12.70
N ASN A 138 -7.30 23.31 -11.52
CA ASN A 138 -8.49 24.14 -11.25
C ASN A 138 -8.32 25.61 -11.68
N SER A 139 -7.19 25.97 -12.27
CA SER A 139 -6.94 27.33 -12.76
C SER A 139 -7.87 27.68 -13.93
N PRO A 140 -8.52 28.87 -13.94
CA PRO A 140 -9.50 29.25 -14.97
C PRO A 140 -8.93 29.38 -16.38
N ASP A 141 -7.62 29.42 -16.52
CA ASP A 141 -6.89 29.54 -17.80
C ASP A 141 -6.89 28.26 -18.66
N ARG A 142 -7.48 27.16 -18.18
CA ARG A 142 -7.63 25.88 -18.91
C ARG A 142 -9.06 25.56 -19.37
N ARG A 143 -10.01 26.47 -19.19
CA ARG A 143 -11.39 26.29 -19.68
C ARG A 143 -11.65 26.98 -20.98
#